data_98519194a9c8586df38f23bb15af1fe9
#
_entry.id   98519194a9c8586df38f23bb15af1fe9
#
_cell.length_a   1.000
_cell.length_b   1.000
_cell.length_c   1.000
_cell.angle_alpha   90.00
_cell.angle_beta   90.00
_cell.angle_gamma   90.00
#
_symmetry.space_group_name_H-M   'P 1'
#
loop_
_entity.id
_entity.type
_entity.pdbx_description
1 polymer ?
#
loop_
_entity_poly.entity_id
_entity_poly.type
_entity_poly.pdbx_seq_one_letter_code
_entity_poly.pdbx_strand_id
1 'polypeptide(L)'
;LRGIKYDIKRVWRIFVSELLKPLIPQRADPFIYKHTDGYYYFTASVPQYDRIELRRAKTIVELATAKTVDAWHKPETGPYSELLWAPEIHFNKDPESGESAWYVYFAAAPSREIKFDLFQHRMYCVRNKNANPLEGEWEFMGQIDSGIDTFCLDATTFTHNGVLYYLWAQKDVAIRGNSNLYIAPMKTPWQLAGEPVLLTKPEFEWEIRGFWVNEGPSILKRNGKIFISYSASATDENYAMGLLWADESADLLNPASWTKSKEPVLCSDIPNKIFGPGHNSFTYGEDDDTVMLVYHARTYTEIVGDPLWNPDRHTFVKPLRWNDKGMPVFGKPSMVD
;
A
#
# COMPACT_ATOMS: atom_id res chain seq x y z
N LEU A 1 40.50 26.09 -10.94
CA LEU A 1 39.20 25.46 -10.83
C LEU A 1 39.07 24.85 -9.41
N ARG A 2 38.52 25.60 -8.45
CA ARG A 2 38.23 25.11 -7.11
C ARG A 2 36.94 24.26 -7.21
N GLY A 3 37.05 22.94 -7.04
CA GLY A 3 35.94 22.03 -6.97
C GLY A 3 35.06 22.37 -5.78
N ILE A 4 33.82 22.69 -6.03
CA ILE A 4 32.77 22.82 -4.98
C ILE A 4 32.57 21.40 -4.45
N LYS A 5 33.16 21.08 -3.30
CA LYS A 5 32.80 19.89 -2.53
C LYS A 5 31.41 20.17 -1.93
N TYR A 6 30.40 19.65 -2.58
CA TYR A 6 29.08 19.58 -1.93
C TYR A 6 29.22 18.75 -0.66
N ASP A 7 28.88 19.33 0.47
CA ASP A 7 28.82 18.61 1.74
C ASP A 7 27.62 17.64 1.66
N ILE A 8 27.91 16.42 1.24
CA ILE A 8 26.94 15.33 1.07
C ILE A 8 26.10 15.16 2.35
N LYS A 9 26.70 15.35 3.54
CA LYS A 9 25.98 15.28 4.81
C LYS A 9 24.98 16.44 4.99
N ARG A 10 25.29 17.62 4.47
CA ARG A 10 24.39 18.78 4.54
C ARG A 10 23.24 18.65 3.54
N VAL A 11 23.52 18.18 2.33
CA VAL A 11 22.48 17.88 1.32
C VAL A 11 21.57 16.77 1.83
N TRP A 12 22.13 15.72 2.40
CA TRP A 12 21.37 14.63 3.01
C TRP A 12 20.49 15.11 4.18
N ARG A 13 21.00 15.95 5.08
CA ARG A 13 20.21 16.51 6.19
C ARG A 13 19.06 17.40 5.72
N ILE A 14 19.24 18.19 4.68
CA ILE A 14 18.15 19.01 4.11
C ILE A 14 17.11 18.11 3.46
N PHE A 15 17.51 17.16 2.64
CA PHE A 15 16.62 16.17 2.01
C PHE A 15 15.80 15.41 3.05
N VAL A 16 16.44 14.95 4.09
CA VAL A 16 15.84 14.25 5.21
C VAL A 16 14.85 15.14 6.01
N SER A 17 15.17 16.42 6.26
CA SER A 17 14.26 17.34 6.95
C SER A 17 12.99 17.66 6.13
N GLU A 18 13.07 17.62 4.82
CA GLU A 18 11.90 17.76 3.95
C GLU A 18 11.02 16.49 3.94
N LEU A 19 11.63 15.31 4.04
CA LEU A 19 10.90 14.03 4.10
C LEU A 19 10.16 13.82 5.44
N LEU A 20 10.48 14.58 6.49
CA LEU A 20 9.76 14.54 7.78
C LEU A 20 8.43 15.30 7.77
N LYS A 21 8.17 16.06 6.72
CA LYS A 21 6.87 16.71 6.49
C LYS A 21 6.02 15.83 5.58
N PRO A 22 4.69 16.01 5.59
CA PRO A 22 3.88 15.39 4.57
C PRO A 22 4.40 15.71 3.17
N LEU A 23 4.72 14.68 2.40
CA LEU A 23 5.13 14.84 1.01
C LEU A 23 3.95 15.31 0.16
N ILE A 24 2.80 14.64 0.34
CA ILE A 24 1.59 14.96 -0.41
C ILE A 24 0.41 15.04 0.58
N PRO A 25 -0.17 16.24 0.78
CA PRO A 25 -1.34 16.39 1.65
C PRO A 25 -2.56 15.65 1.13
N GLN A 26 -3.39 15.13 2.06
CA GLN A 26 -4.70 14.54 1.77
C GLN A 26 -4.66 13.43 0.70
N ARG A 27 -3.63 12.59 0.77
CA ARG A 27 -3.50 11.36 -0.02
C ARG A 27 -3.23 10.21 0.92
N ALA A 28 -4.31 9.48 1.25
CA ALA A 28 -4.26 8.27 2.05
C ALA A 28 -3.82 7.07 1.21
N ASP A 29 -3.38 6.00 1.87
CA ASP A 29 -3.09 4.73 1.21
C ASP A 29 -2.07 4.90 0.05
N PRO A 30 -0.92 5.56 0.29
CA PRO A 30 -0.04 6.01 -0.78
C PRO A 30 0.78 4.86 -1.37
N PHE A 31 0.85 4.80 -2.68
CA PHE A 31 1.67 3.85 -3.41
C PHE A 31 2.62 4.56 -4.37
N ILE A 32 3.92 4.25 -4.25
CA ILE A 32 4.95 4.75 -5.17
C ILE A 32 5.64 3.57 -5.86
N TYR A 33 5.50 3.49 -7.17
CA TYR A 33 6.17 2.51 -8.02
C TYR A 33 7.35 3.15 -8.74
N LYS A 34 8.57 2.64 -8.50
CA LYS A 34 9.75 3.01 -9.28
C LYS A 34 9.87 2.10 -10.49
N HIS A 35 9.77 2.64 -11.70
CA HIS A 35 9.83 1.86 -12.93
C HIS A 35 11.22 1.93 -13.59
N THR A 36 11.51 0.95 -14.41
CA THR A 36 12.80 0.82 -15.13
C THR A 36 13.05 1.93 -16.16
N ASP A 37 12.04 2.74 -16.49
CA ASP A 37 12.19 3.96 -17.31
C ASP A 37 12.81 5.14 -16.52
N GLY A 38 13.12 4.91 -15.24
CA GLY A 38 13.73 5.87 -14.34
C GLY A 38 12.75 6.93 -13.82
N TYR A 39 11.45 6.65 -13.83
CA TYR A 39 10.42 7.49 -13.21
C TYR A 39 9.78 6.79 -12.02
N TYR A 40 9.28 7.62 -11.12
CA TYR A 40 8.38 7.25 -10.04
C TYR A 40 6.95 7.53 -10.46
N TYR A 41 6.07 6.59 -10.17
CA TYR A 41 4.62 6.68 -10.39
C TYR A 41 3.92 6.63 -9.04
N PHE A 42 3.07 7.60 -8.78
CA PHE A 42 2.35 7.73 -7.52
C PHE A 42 0.85 7.63 -7.74
N THR A 43 0.19 6.91 -6.86
CA THR A 43 -1.26 6.90 -6.68
C THR A 43 -1.62 6.83 -5.20
N ALA A 44 -2.85 7.18 -4.85
CA ALA A 44 -3.37 7.15 -3.48
C ALA A 44 -4.89 7.33 -3.49
N SER A 45 -5.55 7.04 -2.39
CA SER A 45 -6.94 7.42 -2.19
C SER A 45 -7.11 8.93 -2.19
N VAL A 46 -8.03 9.42 -3.02
CA VAL A 46 -8.44 10.83 -3.00
C VAL A 46 -9.57 11.03 -1.98
N PRO A 47 -9.69 12.20 -1.32
CA PRO A 47 -10.72 12.41 -0.29
C PRO A 47 -12.17 12.24 -0.77
N GLN A 48 -12.42 12.43 -2.06
CA GLN A 48 -13.76 12.26 -2.66
C GLN A 48 -14.12 10.80 -2.91
N TYR A 49 -13.12 9.91 -2.99
CA TYR A 49 -13.26 8.48 -3.33
C TYR A 49 -14.00 8.24 -4.66
N ASP A 50 -13.79 9.12 -5.64
CA ASP A 50 -14.52 9.13 -6.91
C ASP A 50 -13.66 8.84 -8.14
N ARG A 51 -12.34 8.80 -7.99
CA ARG A 51 -11.39 8.61 -9.08
C ARG A 51 -10.05 8.03 -8.62
N ILE A 52 -9.27 7.59 -9.59
CA ILE A 52 -7.88 7.19 -9.44
C ILE A 52 -7.01 8.24 -10.11
N GLU A 53 -6.15 8.89 -9.32
CA GLU A 53 -5.17 9.86 -9.79
C GLU A 53 -3.80 9.22 -9.94
N LEU A 54 -3.07 9.59 -10.99
CA LEU A 54 -1.67 9.25 -11.17
C LEU A 54 -0.81 10.50 -11.23
N ARG A 55 0.41 10.40 -10.70
CA ARG A 55 1.49 11.37 -10.88
C ARG A 55 2.74 10.66 -11.36
N ARG A 56 3.61 11.38 -12.07
CA ARG A 56 4.89 10.88 -12.57
C ARG A 56 5.97 11.92 -12.37
N ALA A 57 7.12 11.51 -11.83
CA ALA A 57 8.27 12.40 -11.64
C ALA A 57 9.59 11.62 -11.70
N LYS A 58 10.71 12.34 -11.83
CA LYS A 58 12.05 11.75 -11.84
C LYS A 58 12.58 11.47 -10.43
N THR A 59 12.06 12.17 -9.43
CA THR A 59 12.44 12.00 -8.02
C THR A 59 11.18 11.88 -7.17
N ILE A 60 11.33 11.28 -5.98
CA ILE A 60 10.22 11.13 -5.02
C ILE A 60 9.70 12.52 -4.60
N VAL A 61 10.58 13.47 -4.35
CA VAL A 61 10.20 14.82 -3.90
C VAL A 61 9.39 15.57 -4.95
N GLU A 62 9.74 15.43 -6.23
CA GLU A 62 9.00 16.06 -7.33
C GLU A 62 7.56 15.55 -7.47
N LEU A 63 7.23 14.37 -6.93
CA LEU A 63 5.85 13.87 -6.91
C LEU A 63 4.89 14.81 -6.16
N ALA A 64 5.39 15.59 -5.20
CA ALA A 64 4.60 16.57 -4.45
C ALA A 64 3.92 17.61 -5.35
N THR A 65 4.63 18.03 -6.41
CA THR A 65 4.19 19.09 -7.33
C THR A 65 3.96 18.59 -8.75
N ALA A 66 4.14 17.30 -9.01
CA ALA A 66 3.92 16.72 -10.32
C ALA A 66 2.45 16.86 -10.76
N LYS A 67 2.27 17.04 -12.07
CA LYS A 67 0.94 17.12 -12.66
C LYS A 67 0.14 15.86 -12.34
N THR A 68 -1.06 16.04 -11.84
CA THR A 68 -2.04 14.97 -11.63
C THR A 68 -2.79 14.68 -12.92
N VAL A 69 -2.97 13.40 -13.21
CA VAL A 69 -3.81 12.91 -14.31
C VAL A 69 -4.83 11.94 -13.73
N ASP A 70 -6.10 12.13 -14.03
CA ASP A 70 -7.15 11.21 -13.65
C ASP A 70 -7.11 10.00 -14.60
N ALA A 71 -6.69 8.87 -14.08
CA ALA A 71 -6.57 7.63 -14.85
C ALA A 71 -7.91 6.90 -14.99
N TRP A 72 -8.75 6.98 -13.95
CA TRP A 72 -10.03 6.30 -13.91
C TRP A 72 -11.04 7.07 -13.06
N HIS A 73 -12.29 7.15 -13.52
CA HIS A 73 -13.42 7.67 -12.76
C HIS A 73 -14.42 6.57 -12.46
N LYS A 74 -15.05 6.64 -11.28
CA LYS A 74 -16.16 5.76 -10.95
C LYS A 74 -17.30 5.97 -11.94
N PRO A 75 -18.03 4.92 -12.36
CA PRO A 75 -19.25 5.08 -13.13
C PRO A 75 -20.37 5.67 -12.25
N GLU A 76 -21.42 6.15 -12.88
CA GLU A 76 -22.58 6.69 -12.15
C GLU A 76 -23.34 5.62 -11.35
N THR A 77 -23.38 4.40 -11.87
CA THR A 77 -24.07 3.27 -11.26
C THR A 77 -23.30 1.96 -11.46
N GLY A 78 -23.60 0.96 -10.66
CA GLY A 78 -23.03 -0.38 -10.81
C GLY A 78 -22.23 -0.83 -9.58
N PRO A 79 -21.58 -2.00 -9.63
CA PRO A 79 -20.97 -2.62 -8.45
C PRO A 79 -19.72 -1.90 -7.93
N TYR A 80 -19.17 -0.95 -8.68
CA TYR A 80 -17.95 -0.18 -8.34
C TYR A 80 -18.16 1.33 -8.54
N SER A 81 -19.38 1.81 -8.29
CA SER A 81 -19.79 3.19 -8.54
C SER A 81 -19.58 4.13 -7.33
N GLU A 82 -19.05 3.63 -6.22
CA GLU A 82 -18.76 4.41 -5.02
C GLU A 82 -17.50 3.94 -4.32
N LEU A 83 -16.88 4.86 -3.57
CA LEU A 83 -15.82 4.58 -2.60
C LEU A 83 -14.61 3.85 -3.23
N LEU A 84 -13.97 4.48 -4.22
CA LEU A 84 -12.71 3.98 -4.78
C LEU A 84 -11.58 4.18 -3.76
N TRP A 85 -11.09 3.07 -3.17
CA TRP A 85 -10.09 3.09 -2.12
C TRP A 85 -8.79 2.41 -2.53
N ALA A 86 -7.70 2.87 -1.92
CA ALA A 86 -6.40 2.25 -1.92
C ALA A 86 -5.93 1.75 -3.31
N PRO A 87 -5.88 2.62 -4.33
CA PRO A 87 -5.37 2.21 -5.63
C PRO A 87 -3.86 1.94 -5.55
N GLU A 88 -3.40 0.83 -6.13
CA GLU A 88 -1.99 0.52 -6.33
C GLU A 88 -1.67 0.32 -7.80
N ILE A 89 -0.63 0.99 -8.31
CA ILE A 89 -0.17 0.88 -9.69
C ILE A 89 1.02 -0.08 -9.80
N HIS A 90 0.91 -1.08 -10.67
CA HIS A 90 1.93 -2.10 -10.90
C HIS A 90 2.21 -2.27 -12.39
N PHE A 91 3.47 -2.57 -12.74
CA PHE A 91 3.84 -3.01 -14.08
C PHE A 91 4.08 -4.53 -14.04
N ASN A 92 3.08 -5.28 -14.44
CA ASN A 92 3.09 -6.74 -14.34
C ASN A 92 3.21 -7.40 -15.71
N LYS A 93 3.95 -8.50 -15.74
CA LYS A 93 3.93 -9.43 -16.87
C LYS A 93 2.78 -10.41 -16.67
N ASP A 94 1.93 -10.54 -17.68
CA ASP A 94 0.87 -11.53 -17.69
C ASP A 94 1.46 -12.95 -17.87
N PRO A 95 1.24 -13.85 -16.90
CA PRO A 95 1.76 -15.22 -16.98
C PRO A 95 1.27 -16.01 -18.18
N GLU A 96 0.06 -15.77 -18.70
CA GLU A 96 -0.49 -16.48 -19.85
C GLU A 96 0.02 -15.93 -21.18
N SER A 97 -0.09 -14.63 -21.40
CA SER A 97 0.29 -14.03 -22.68
C SER A 97 1.78 -13.69 -22.78
N GLY A 98 2.45 -13.52 -21.66
CA GLY A 98 3.82 -13.02 -21.59
C GLY A 98 3.97 -11.52 -21.84
N GLU A 99 2.88 -10.79 -22.13
CA GLU A 99 2.88 -9.35 -22.33
C GLU A 99 2.98 -8.63 -20.99
N SER A 100 3.67 -7.49 -20.97
CA SER A 100 3.72 -6.60 -19.80
C SER A 100 2.84 -5.37 -20.02
N ALA A 101 2.12 -4.97 -18.98
CA ALA A 101 1.29 -3.78 -18.98
C ALA A 101 1.19 -3.16 -17.58
N TRP A 102 0.67 -1.95 -17.51
CA TRP A 102 0.30 -1.32 -16.27
C TRP A 102 -1.07 -1.81 -15.81
N TYR A 103 -1.16 -2.06 -14.52
CA TYR A 103 -2.40 -2.44 -13.85
C TYR A 103 -2.59 -1.54 -12.63
N VAL A 104 -3.84 -1.14 -12.37
CA VAL A 104 -4.22 -0.53 -11.09
C VAL A 104 -5.24 -1.43 -10.42
N TYR A 105 -4.92 -1.83 -9.20
CA TYR A 105 -5.81 -2.56 -8.31
C TYR A 105 -6.44 -1.57 -7.35
N PHE A 106 -7.75 -1.67 -7.13
CA PHE A 106 -8.46 -0.77 -6.23
C PHE A 106 -9.70 -1.44 -5.65
N ALA A 107 -10.08 -1.05 -4.45
CA ALA A 107 -11.35 -1.46 -3.87
C ALA A 107 -12.44 -0.45 -4.25
N ALA A 108 -13.66 -0.94 -4.50
CA ALA A 108 -14.82 -0.09 -4.72
C ALA A 108 -16.11 -0.77 -4.27
N ALA A 109 -17.16 0.02 -3.99
CA ALA A 109 -18.44 -0.44 -3.52
C ALA A 109 -19.58 -0.01 -4.47
N PRO A 110 -20.75 -0.69 -4.44
CA PRO A 110 -21.91 -0.28 -5.24
C PRO A 110 -22.61 0.95 -4.67
N SER A 111 -22.43 1.25 -3.39
CA SER A 111 -23.03 2.38 -2.69
C SER A 111 -22.30 2.70 -1.39
N ARG A 112 -22.69 3.78 -0.72
CA ARG A 112 -22.21 4.14 0.62
C ARG A 112 -23.01 3.48 1.75
N GLU A 113 -23.84 2.50 1.42
CA GLU A 113 -24.62 1.75 2.41
C GLU A 113 -23.74 0.79 3.20
N ILE A 114 -23.87 0.83 4.52
CA ILE A 114 -23.22 -0.12 5.43
C ILE A 114 -24.17 -1.29 5.67
N LYS A 115 -23.68 -2.52 5.40
CA LYS A 115 -24.37 -3.77 5.71
C LYS A 115 -23.49 -4.63 6.59
N PHE A 116 -24.04 -5.16 7.67
CA PHE A 116 -23.27 -5.98 8.62
C PHE A 116 -21.99 -5.26 9.12
N ASP A 117 -22.13 -3.98 9.45
CA ASP A 117 -21.08 -3.09 9.93
C ASP A 117 -19.93 -2.82 8.93
N LEU A 118 -20.10 -3.16 7.65
CA LEU A 118 -19.13 -2.98 6.58
C LEU A 118 -19.76 -2.39 5.32
N PHE A 119 -18.97 -1.63 4.57
CA PHE A 119 -19.26 -1.32 3.18
C PHE A 119 -19.16 -2.61 2.33
N GLN A 120 -19.75 -2.59 1.14
CA GLN A 120 -19.81 -3.78 0.30
C GLN A 120 -18.70 -3.77 -0.79
N HIS A 121 -17.47 -3.45 -0.36
CA HIS A 121 -16.32 -3.39 -1.28
C HIS A 121 -15.97 -4.74 -1.90
N ARG A 122 -15.52 -4.68 -3.15
CA ARG A 122 -14.82 -5.74 -3.87
C ARG A 122 -13.58 -5.16 -4.52
N MET A 123 -12.65 -6.01 -4.88
CA MET A 123 -11.43 -5.62 -5.60
C MET A 123 -11.65 -5.63 -7.09
N TYR A 124 -11.15 -4.61 -7.75
CA TYR A 124 -11.22 -4.42 -9.20
C TYR A 124 -9.85 -4.13 -9.79
N CYS A 125 -9.75 -4.33 -11.10
CA CYS A 125 -8.52 -4.08 -11.85
C CYS A 125 -8.82 -3.33 -13.14
N VAL A 126 -7.97 -2.35 -13.44
CA VAL A 126 -7.89 -1.69 -14.76
C VAL A 126 -6.50 -1.85 -15.34
N ARG A 127 -6.39 -1.87 -16.67
CA ARG A 127 -5.14 -2.08 -17.41
C ARG A 127 -4.86 -0.93 -18.37
N ASN A 128 -3.58 -0.56 -18.52
CA ASN A 128 -3.11 0.34 -19.57
C ASN A 128 -1.88 -0.27 -20.26
N LYS A 129 -1.90 -0.36 -21.59
CA LYS A 129 -0.81 -0.93 -22.40
C LYS A 129 0.21 0.10 -22.89
N ASN A 130 0.00 1.40 -22.62
CA ASN A 130 0.96 2.42 -23.02
C ASN A 130 2.22 2.36 -22.17
N ALA A 131 3.35 2.73 -22.76
CA ALA A 131 4.61 2.83 -22.03
C ALA A 131 4.52 3.87 -20.87
N ASN A 132 3.82 4.98 -21.09
CA ASN A 132 3.51 5.97 -20.06
C ASN A 132 2.05 5.78 -19.62
N PRO A 133 1.77 5.33 -18.39
CA PRO A 133 0.41 5.06 -17.91
C PRO A 133 -0.42 6.33 -17.67
N LEU A 134 0.18 7.53 -17.74
CA LEU A 134 -0.54 8.80 -17.68
C LEU A 134 -1.16 9.17 -19.05
N GLU A 135 -0.92 8.35 -20.07
CA GLU A 135 -1.41 8.53 -21.43
C GLU A 135 -2.29 7.36 -21.86
N GLY A 136 -3.17 7.61 -22.84
CA GLY A 136 -4.07 6.60 -23.38
C GLY A 136 -5.22 6.23 -22.43
N GLU A 137 -5.89 5.14 -22.77
CA GLU A 137 -7.08 4.68 -22.06
C GLU A 137 -6.76 3.52 -21.12
N TRP A 138 -7.48 3.47 -20.01
CA TRP A 138 -7.49 2.37 -19.08
C TRP A 138 -8.67 1.44 -19.37
N GLU A 139 -8.37 0.18 -19.59
CA GLU A 139 -9.34 -0.88 -19.85
C GLU A 139 -9.79 -1.52 -18.53
N PHE A 140 -11.10 -1.64 -18.31
CA PHE A 140 -11.65 -2.32 -17.15
C PHE A 140 -11.53 -3.83 -17.30
N MET A 141 -10.77 -4.47 -16.41
CA MET A 141 -10.52 -5.92 -16.43
C MET A 141 -11.53 -6.72 -15.60
N GLY A 142 -12.37 -6.03 -14.83
CA GLY A 142 -13.40 -6.65 -14.00
C GLY A 142 -13.03 -6.74 -12.52
N GLN A 143 -13.89 -7.44 -11.78
CA GLN A 143 -13.66 -7.80 -10.39
C GLN A 143 -12.63 -8.94 -10.30
N ILE A 144 -11.74 -8.86 -9.32
CA ILE A 144 -10.87 -9.99 -8.97
C ILE A 144 -11.68 -10.90 -8.02
N ASP A 145 -12.08 -12.04 -8.57
CA ASP A 145 -12.86 -13.02 -7.80
C ASP A 145 -11.92 -13.89 -6.96
N SER A 146 -12.07 -13.78 -5.64
CA SER A 146 -11.33 -14.59 -4.68
C SER A 146 -12.05 -15.91 -4.32
N GLY A 147 -13.23 -16.17 -4.86
CA GLY A 147 -14.09 -17.27 -4.44
C GLY A 147 -14.81 -17.01 -3.10
N ILE A 148 -14.52 -15.89 -2.42
CA ILE A 148 -15.13 -15.49 -1.15
C ILE A 148 -15.93 -14.21 -1.37
N ASP A 149 -17.26 -14.31 -1.42
CA ASP A 149 -18.14 -13.16 -1.70
C ASP A 149 -18.43 -12.34 -0.44
N THR A 150 -17.40 -11.69 0.08
CA THR A 150 -17.47 -10.80 1.25
C THR A 150 -16.72 -9.51 1.00
N PHE A 151 -16.77 -8.58 1.96
CA PHE A 151 -15.96 -7.36 1.96
C PHE A 151 -14.48 -7.68 1.73
N CYS A 152 -13.86 -7.05 0.74
CA CYS A 152 -12.43 -7.15 0.49
C CYS A 152 -11.87 -5.83 -0.03
N LEU A 153 -10.60 -5.57 0.28
CA LEU A 153 -9.90 -4.33 -0.03
C LEU A 153 -8.38 -4.53 -0.06
N ASP A 154 -7.66 -3.48 -0.40
CA ASP A 154 -6.23 -3.32 -0.21
C ASP A 154 -5.42 -4.48 -0.81
N ALA A 155 -5.26 -4.48 -2.10
CA ALA A 155 -4.52 -5.53 -2.76
C ALA A 155 -3.24 -5.06 -3.39
N THR A 156 -2.20 -5.85 -3.20
CA THR A 156 -0.90 -5.70 -3.86
C THR A 156 -0.53 -6.95 -4.65
N THR A 157 0.38 -6.80 -5.62
CA THR A 157 0.92 -7.92 -6.40
C THR A 157 2.44 -7.94 -6.38
N PHE A 158 3.00 -9.13 -6.47
CA PHE A 158 4.45 -9.30 -6.59
C PHE A 158 4.81 -10.61 -7.30
N THR A 159 5.94 -10.61 -7.98
CA THR A 159 6.47 -11.84 -8.60
C THR A 159 7.54 -12.45 -7.69
N HIS A 160 7.44 -13.76 -7.44
CA HIS A 160 8.44 -14.53 -6.72
C HIS A 160 8.64 -15.89 -7.41
N ASN A 161 9.91 -16.25 -7.69
CA ASN A 161 10.28 -17.50 -8.38
C ASN A 161 9.46 -17.74 -9.68
N GLY A 162 9.18 -16.68 -10.44
CA GLY A 162 8.43 -16.76 -11.70
C GLY A 162 6.91 -16.84 -11.54
N VAL A 163 6.39 -16.89 -10.32
CA VAL A 163 4.95 -16.87 -10.03
C VAL A 163 4.53 -15.47 -9.64
N LEU A 164 3.47 -14.95 -10.27
CA LEU A 164 2.80 -13.73 -9.85
C LEU A 164 1.84 -14.06 -8.72
N TYR A 165 1.95 -13.37 -7.59
CA TYR A 165 1.09 -13.51 -6.42
C TYR A 165 0.22 -12.27 -6.24
N TYR A 166 -0.97 -12.51 -5.71
CA TYR A 166 -1.93 -11.50 -5.24
C TYR A 166 -2.06 -11.63 -3.73
N LEU A 167 -1.98 -10.51 -3.03
CA LEU A 167 -2.07 -10.43 -1.58
C LEU A 167 -3.07 -9.33 -1.24
N TRP A 168 -4.09 -9.63 -0.42
CA TRP A 168 -5.20 -8.71 -0.15
C TRP A 168 -5.81 -8.90 1.24
N ALA A 169 -6.64 -7.94 1.65
CA ALA A 169 -7.43 -8.02 2.86
C ALA A 169 -8.86 -8.47 2.55
N GLN A 170 -9.38 -9.45 3.31
CA GLN A 170 -10.71 -10.03 3.11
C GLN A 170 -11.40 -10.34 4.43
N LYS A 171 -12.71 -10.06 4.50
CA LYS A 171 -13.58 -10.54 5.57
C LYS A 171 -13.82 -12.04 5.42
N ASP A 172 -13.61 -12.77 6.50
CA ASP A 172 -14.06 -14.15 6.65
C ASP A 172 -15.19 -14.19 7.68
N VAL A 173 -16.33 -14.77 7.33
CA VAL A 173 -17.50 -14.86 8.22
C VAL A 173 -17.25 -15.79 9.41
N ALA A 174 -16.34 -16.74 9.29
CA ALA A 174 -15.95 -17.65 10.36
C ALA A 174 -14.91 -17.05 11.33
N ILE A 175 -14.29 -15.92 10.97
CA ILE A 175 -13.26 -15.24 11.75
C ILE A 175 -13.83 -13.93 12.30
N ARG A 176 -13.69 -13.74 13.62
CA ARG A 176 -14.06 -12.47 14.24
C ARG A 176 -13.19 -11.34 13.72
N GLY A 177 -13.81 -10.21 13.40
CA GLY A 177 -13.12 -9.02 12.90
C GLY A 177 -13.61 -8.61 11.51
N ASN A 178 -12.96 -7.62 10.92
CA ASN A 178 -13.41 -6.98 9.68
C ASN A 178 -12.62 -7.46 8.46
N SER A 179 -11.31 -7.68 8.59
CA SER A 179 -10.48 -8.20 7.50
C SER A 179 -9.26 -8.99 7.99
N ASN A 180 -8.81 -9.91 7.15
CA ASN A 180 -7.67 -10.78 7.35
C ASN A 180 -6.84 -10.78 6.07
N LEU A 181 -5.54 -11.07 6.11
CA LEU A 181 -4.71 -11.15 4.92
C LEU A 181 -4.74 -12.54 4.28
N TYR A 182 -4.92 -12.53 2.99
CA TYR A 182 -4.91 -13.71 2.12
C TYR A 182 -3.89 -13.55 1.00
N ILE A 183 -3.34 -14.66 0.54
CA ILE A 183 -2.46 -14.76 -0.61
C ILE A 183 -2.96 -15.86 -1.56
N ALA A 184 -2.81 -15.62 -2.86
CA ALA A 184 -3.03 -16.63 -3.90
C ALA A 184 -2.11 -16.39 -5.09
N PRO A 185 -1.73 -17.43 -5.86
CA PRO A 185 -1.08 -17.25 -7.14
C PRO A 185 -2.06 -16.69 -8.16
N MET A 186 -1.55 -15.99 -9.16
CA MET A 186 -2.35 -15.43 -10.25
C MET A 186 -2.14 -16.17 -11.55
N LYS A 187 -3.22 -16.40 -12.28
CA LYS A 187 -3.24 -16.93 -13.65
C LYS A 187 -2.96 -15.83 -14.67
N THR A 188 -3.64 -14.71 -14.52
CA THR A 188 -3.40 -13.45 -15.22
C THR A 188 -3.31 -12.32 -14.18
N PRO A 189 -2.87 -11.12 -14.51
CA PRO A 189 -2.84 -10.03 -13.53
C PRO A 189 -4.21 -9.60 -12.97
N TRP A 190 -5.31 -10.20 -13.42
CA TRP A 190 -6.68 -9.93 -12.93
C TRP A 190 -7.48 -11.19 -12.58
N GLN A 191 -6.84 -12.37 -12.57
CA GLN A 191 -7.48 -13.65 -12.22
C GLN A 191 -6.58 -14.49 -11.34
N LEU A 192 -7.12 -15.07 -10.29
CA LEU A 192 -6.40 -16.00 -9.41
C LEU A 192 -6.24 -17.36 -10.10
N ALA A 193 -5.17 -18.07 -9.77
CA ALA A 193 -4.85 -19.41 -10.26
C ALA A 193 -5.18 -20.52 -9.24
N GLY A 194 -5.49 -20.17 -8.00
CA GLY A 194 -5.71 -21.13 -6.92
C GLY A 194 -6.57 -20.54 -5.80
N GLU A 195 -6.84 -21.38 -4.79
CA GLU A 195 -7.62 -21.01 -3.64
C GLU A 195 -6.88 -19.99 -2.75
N PRO A 196 -7.61 -19.07 -2.10
CA PRO A 196 -7.05 -18.16 -1.11
C PRO A 196 -6.43 -18.88 0.07
N VAL A 197 -5.23 -18.49 0.46
CA VAL A 197 -4.58 -18.97 1.68
C VAL A 197 -4.56 -17.85 2.72
N LEU A 198 -5.15 -18.10 3.88
CA LEU A 198 -5.13 -17.18 5.01
C LEU A 198 -3.72 -17.11 5.60
N LEU A 199 -3.11 -15.93 5.60
CA LEU A 199 -1.78 -15.69 6.17
C LEU A 199 -1.83 -15.22 7.62
N THR A 200 -2.72 -14.27 7.92
CA THR A 200 -2.86 -13.69 9.26
C THR A 200 -4.23 -13.08 9.47
N LYS A 201 -4.60 -12.98 10.74
CA LYS A 201 -5.82 -12.33 11.24
C LYS A 201 -5.48 -11.42 12.42
N PRO A 202 -6.33 -10.44 12.75
CA PRO A 202 -6.16 -9.65 13.97
C PRO A 202 -6.26 -10.54 15.21
N GLU A 203 -5.22 -10.54 16.06
CA GLU A 203 -5.16 -11.37 17.29
C GLU A 203 -4.49 -10.66 18.47
N PHE A 204 -3.66 -9.64 18.23
CA PHE A 204 -3.01 -8.89 19.28
C PHE A 204 -3.84 -7.67 19.70
N GLU A 205 -3.70 -7.23 20.96
CA GLU A 205 -4.46 -6.07 21.47
C GLU A 205 -4.29 -4.79 20.64
N TRP A 206 -3.10 -4.61 20.06
CA TRP A 206 -2.83 -3.46 19.21
C TRP A 206 -3.45 -3.57 17.80
N GLU A 207 -3.93 -4.75 17.39
CA GLU A 207 -4.58 -4.97 16.08
C GLU A 207 -6.10 -4.81 16.13
N ILE A 208 -6.68 -4.65 17.32
CA ILE A 208 -8.13 -4.73 17.54
C ILE A 208 -8.74 -3.49 18.20
N ARG A 209 -8.01 -2.38 18.19
CA ARG A 209 -8.49 -1.12 18.76
C ARG A 209 -9.45 -0.43 17.79
N GLY A 210 -10.71 -0.33 18.16
CA GLY A 210 -11.77 0.20 17.32
C GLY A 210 -12.23 -0.80 16.27
N PHE A 211 -11.48 -1.00 15.20
CA PHE A 211 -11.71 -2.03 14.19
C PHE A 211 -10.70 -3.18 14.32
N TRP A 212 -11.17 -4.38 14.01
CA TRP A 212 -10.35 -5.60 14.02
C TRP A 212 -9.95 -5.92 12.59
N VAL A 213 -8.82 -5.37 12.15
CA VAL A 213 -8.34 -5.49 10.78
C VAL A 213 -6.87 -5.92 10.73
N ASN A 214 -6.54 -6.74 9.75
CA ASN A 214 -5.24 -6.78 9.10
C ASN A 214 -5.49 -6.41 7.64
N GLU A 215 -4.92 -5.30 7.18
CA GLU A 215 -5.17 -4.70 5.87
C GLU A 215 -3.93 -3.97 5.34
N GLY A 216 -4.01 -3.35 4.15
CA GLY A 216 -2.93 -2.58 3.55
C GLY A 216 -1.61 -3.34 3.44
N PRO A 217 -1.61 -4.60 2.91
CA PRO A 217 -0.38 -5.38 2.82
C PRO A 217 0.58 -4.79 1.79
N SER A 218 1.87 -4.78 2.11
CA SER A 218 2.92 -4.39 1.18
C SER A 218 4.11 -5.34 1.26
N ILE A 219 4.76 -5.59 0.12
CA ILE A 219 5.84 -6.57 -0.02
C ILE A 219 7.20 -5.90 -0.09
N LEU A 220 8.16 -6.48 0.62
CA LEU A 220 9.57 -6.13 0.49
C LEU A 220 10.42 -7.40 0.47
N LYS A 221 11.30 -7.54 -0.52
CA LYS A 221 12.25 -8.64 -0.62
C LYS A 221 13.66 -8.12 -0.43
N ARG A 222 14.35 -8.58 0.61
CA ARG A 222 15.75 -8.22 0.88
C ARG A 222 16.39 -9.21 1.86
N ASN A 223 17.70 -9.34 1.78
CA ASN A 223 18.52 -10.14 2.70
C ASN A 223 18.09 -11.62 2.81
N GLY A 224 17.67 -12.24 1.70
CA GLY A 224 17.21 -13.63 1.66
C GLY A 224 15.85 -13.86 2.34
N LYS A 225 15.07 -12.79 2.55
CA LYS A 225 13.75 -12.82 3.17
C LYS A 225 12.71 -12.10 2.36
N ILE A 226 11.47 -12.52 2.54
CA ILE A 226 10.27 -11.82 2.09
C ILE A 226 9.58 -11.25 3.33
N PHE A 227 9.27 -9.98 3.29
CA PHE A 227 8.54 -9.26 4.33
C PHE A 227 7.20 -8.82 3.78
N ILE A 228 6.14 -8.99 4.57
CA ILE A 228 4.82 -8.40 4.36
C ILE A 228 4.57 -7.46 5.53
N SER A 229 4.59 -6.15 5.28
CA SER A 229 4.01 -5.22 6.24
C SER A 229 2.51 -5.14 6.05
N TYR A 230 1.79 -4.86 7.11
CA TYR A 230 0.33 -4.68 7.10
C TYR A 230 -0.08 -3.65 8.15
N SER A 231 -1.30 -3.20 8.07
CA SER A 231 -1.86 -2.24 9.04
C SER A 231 -3.02 -2.85 9.81
N ALA A 232 -3.25 -2.32 11.00
CA ALA A 232 -4.24 -2.84 11.94
C ALA A 232 -4.85 -1.73 12.81
N SER A 233 -6.00 -2.01 13.40
CA SER A 233 -6.84 -1.13 14.21
C SER A 233 -7.61 -0.07 13.41
N ALA A 234 -8.34 0.82 14.09
CA ALA A 234 -9.08 1.91 13.44
C ALA A 234 -8.13 2.91 12.79
N THR A 235 -8.59 3.60 11.75
CA THR A 235 -7.84 4.61 10.98
C THR A 235 -7.75 5.96 11.71
N ASP A 236 -7.70 5.93 13.03
CA ASP A 236 -7.43 7.04 13.96
C ASP A 236 -5.97 6.97 14.49
N GLU A 237 -5.71 7.49 15.68
CA GLU A 237 -4.38 7.43 16.31
C GLU A 237 -3.93 6.02 16.71
N ASN A 238 -4.83 5.04 16.70
CA ASN A 238 -4.54 3.65 17.01
C ASN A 238 -4.01 2.87 15.80
N TYR A 239 -4.17 3.40 14.59
CA TYR A 239 -3.69 2.74 13.37
C TYR A 239 -2.19 2.52 13.46
N ALA A 240 -1.75 1.30 13.22
CA ALA A 240 -0.36 0.88 13.40
C ALA A 240 0.01 -0.22 12.42
N MET A 241 1.30 -0.41 12.18
CA MET A 241 1.80 -1.39 11.23
C MET A 241 2.37 -2.61 11.95
N GLY A 242 2.09 -3.79 11.41
CA GLY A 242 2.71 -5.06 11.73
C GLY A 242 3.62 -5.58 10.62
N LEU A 243 4.26 -6.71 10.90
CA LEU A 243 5.18 -7.35 9.97
C LEU A 243 5.04 -8.87 10.02
N LEU A 244 4.91 -9.49 8.85
CA LEU A 244 5.20 -10.90 8.63
C LEU A 244 6.52 -11.04 7.89
N TRP A 245 7.23 -12.15 8.13
CA TRP A 245 8.41 -12.48 7.33
C TRP A 245 8.57 -13.99 7.18
N ALA A 246 9.13 -14.39 6.04
CA ALA A 246 9.52 -15.75 5.72
C ALA A 246 10.90 -15.76 5.04
N ASP A 247 11.58 -16.89 5.02
CA ASP A 247 12.76 -17.05 4.19
C ASP A 247 12.36 -17.03 2.71
N GLU A 248 13.19 -16.46 1.85
CA GLU A 248 12.91 -16.33 0.41
C GLU A 248 12.73 -17.68 -0.29
N SER A 249 13.31 -18.76 0.26
CA SER A 249 13.13 -20.13 -0.24
C SER A 249 11.91 -20.86 0.29
N ALA A 250 11.13 -20.25 1.21
CA ALA A 250 9.99 -20.89 1.84
C ALA A 250 8.80 -21.00 0.88
N ASP A 251 7.91 -21.95 1.16
CA ASP A 251 6.60 -22.01 0.52
C ASP A 251 5.72 -20.88 1.07
N LEU A 252 5.43 -19.89 0.22
CA LEU A 252 4.66 -18.70 0.57
C LEU A 252 3.17 -19.01 0.80
N LEU A 253 2.68 -20.13 0.27
CA LEU A 253 1.29 -20.59 0.45
C LEU A 253 1.13 -21.45 1.72
N ASN A 254 2.20 -21.74 2.44
CA ASN A 254 2.12 -22.39 3.73
C ASN A 254 2.12 -21.34 4.86
N PRO A 255 1.02 -21.14 5.60
CA PRO A 255 0.96 -20.16 6.69
C PRO A 255 2.03 -20.38 7.77
N ALA A 256 2.47 -21.62 7.98
CA ALA A 256 3.52 -21.96 8.94
C ALA A 256 4.92 -21.46 8.53
N SER A 257 5.12 -21.06 7.28
CA SER A 257 6.36 -20.44 6.81
C SER A 257 6.53 -19.01 7.32
N TRP A 258 5.46 -18.38 7.75
CA TRP A 258 5.45 -16.97 8.13
C TRP A 258 5.57 -16.78 9.63
N THR A 259 6.45 -15.89 10.03
CA THR A 259 6.54 -15.39 11.40
C THR A 259 5.87 -14.03 11.49
N LYS A 260 5.06 -13.80 12.54
CA LYS A 260 4.35 -12.54 12.78
C LYS A 260 4.98 -11.76 13.93
N SER A 261 5.18 -10.44 13.75
CA SER A 261 5.59 -9.55 14.85
C SER A 261 4.50 -9.50 15.92
N LYS A 262 4.89 -9.65 17.18
CA LYS A 262 3.95 -9.55 18.32
C LYS A 262 3.60 -8.12 18.66
N GLU A 263 4.53 -7.20 18.40
CA GLU A 263 4.38 -5.78 18.64
C GLU A 263 4.30 -5.03 17.32
N PRO A 264 3.67 -3.85 17.26
CA PRO A 264 3.65 -3.04 16.07
C PRO A 264 5.07 -2.59 15.70
N VAL A 265 5.40 -2.60 14.42
CA VAL A 265 6.70 -2.13 13.91
C VAL A 265 6.74 -0.64 13.66
N LEU A 266 5.57 -0.02 13.49
CA LEU A 266 5.40 1.43 13.39
C LEU A 266 4.05 1.83 14.01
N CYS A 267 4.05 2.82 14.89
CA CYS A 267 2.85 3.34 15.56
C CYS A 267 2.97 4.86 15.77
N SER A 268 1.93 5.48 16.30
CA SER A 268 1.88 6.92 16.58
C SER A 268 3.07 7.43 17.37
N ASP A 269 3.59 8.58 16.98
CA ASP A 269 4.66 9.32 17.68
C ASP A 269 4.08 10.60 18.28
N ILE A 270 3.54 10.46 19.48
CA ILE A 270 2.84 11.54 20.21
C ILE A 270 3.71 12.81 20.38
N PRO A 271 4.99 12.71 20.82
CA PRO A 271 5.84 13.87 20.96
C PRO A 271 6.02 14.70 19.68
N ASN A 272 6.04 14.04 18.53
CA ASN A 272 6.24 14.67 17.23
C ASN A 272 4.94 14.89 16.44
N LYS A 273 3.78 14.59 17.07
CA LYS A 273 2.44 14.79 16.48
C LYS A 273 2.25 14.11 15.13
N ILE A 274 2.69 12.86 15.02
CA ILE A 274 2.40 11.99 13.87
C ILE A 274 1.59 10.81 14.37
N PHE A 275 0.35 10.69 13.89
CA PHE A 275 -0.65 9.78 14.43
C PHE A 275 -1.18 8.83 13.36
N GLY A 276 -1.45 7.59 13.76
CA GLY A 276 -2.00 6.55 12.91
C GLY A 276 -1.20 6.28 11.65
N PRO A 277 0.15 6.06 11.75
CA PRO A 277 0.94 5.73 10.57
C PRO A 277 0.59 4.33 10.08
N GLY A 278 0.30 4.20 8.79
CA GLY A 278 -0.04 2.91 8.22
C GLY A 278 -0.30 2.94 6.72
N HIS A 279 -0.89 1.85 6.23
CA HIS A 279 -1.18 1.58 4.84
C HIS A 279 -0.01 1.98 3.94
N ASN A 280 1.11 1.30 4.16
CA ASN A 280 2.36 1.66 3.52
C ASN A 280 2.57 0.97 2.20
N SER A 281 3.43 1.54 1.39
CA SER A 281 4.14 0.87 0.30
C SER A 281 5.65 1.01 0.48
N PHE A 282 6.40 0.21 -0.28
CA PHE A 282 7.85 0.33 -0.37
C PHE A 282 8.24 0.75 -1.78
N THR A 283 9.25 1.62 -1.88
CA THR A 283 9.91 1.95 -3.13
C THR A 283 11.42 2.05 -2.92
N TYR A 284 12.18 2.31 -3.96
CA TYR A 284 13.62 2.53 -3.85
C TYR A 284 13.94 4.02 -4.04
N GLY A 285 14.92 4.52 -3.33
CA GLY A 285 15.48 5.85 -3.52
C GLY A 285 16.11 6.01 -4.91
N GLU A 286 16.59 7.21 -5.20
CA GLU A 286 17.22 7.53 -6.46
C GLU A 286 18.56 6.76 -6.69
N ASP A 287 19.13 6.22 -5.61
CA ASP A 287 20.34 5.37 -5.62
C ASP A 287 20.09 3.89 -5.97
N ASP A 288 18.84 3.49 -6.21
CA ASP A 288 18.41 2.13 -6.48
C ASP A 288 18.69 1.09 -5.37
N ASP A 289 19.17 1.52 -4.20
CA ASP A 289 19.52 0.65 -3.08
C ASP A 289 18.76 0.98 -1.80
N THR A 290 18.60 2.25 -1.46
CA THR A 290 17.89 2.69 -0.27
C THR A 290 16.40 2.39 -0.39
N VAL A 291 15.90 1.50 0.47
CA VAL A 291 14.45 1.25 0.56
C VAL A 291 13.78 2.44 1.24
N MET A 292 12.74 2.96 0.60
CA MET A 292 11.92 4.04 1.12
C MET A 292 10.59 3.47 1.60
N LEU A 293 10.23 3.77 2.84
CA LEU A 293 8.91 3.52 3.41
C LEU A 293 8.00 4.70 3.07
N VAL A 294 6.94 4.43 2.35
CA VAL A 294 5.87 5.38 2.00
C VAL A 294 4.65 5.00 2.82
N TYR A 295 4.04 5.92 3.56
CA TYR A 295 2.90 5.62 4.44
C TYR A 295 2.02 6.85 4.60
N HIS A 296 0.80 6.68 5.05
CA HIS A 296 0.02 7.83 5.48
C HIS A 296 0.05 8.01 6.99
N ALA A 297 -0.16 9.24 7.44
CA ALA A 297 -0.38 9.58 8.84
C ALA A 297 -1.14 10.90 8.97
N ARG A 298 -1.63 11.18 10.18
CA ARG A 298 -2.24 12.46 10.59
C ARG A 298 -1.28 13.27 11.44
N THR A 299 -1.54 14.56 11.58
CA THR A 299 -0.76 15.47 12.43
C THR A 299 -1.53 15.93 13.68
N TYR A 300 -2.72 15.37 13.91
CA TYR A 300 -3.59 15.62 15.07
C TYR A 300 -4.48 14.40 15.33
N THR A 301 -5.10 14.34 16.52
CA THR A 301 -5.98 13.25 16.96
C THR A 301 -7.45 13.64 17.04
N GLU A 302 -7.76 14.93 17.13
CA GLU A 302 -9.13 15.42 17.29
C GLU A 302 -9.88 15.36 15.95
N ILE A 303 -10.51 14.20 15.68
CA ILE A 303 -11.30 13.96 14.47
C ILE A 303 -12.77 14.13 14.81
N VAL A 304 -13.49 14.96 14.06
CA VAL A 304 -14.94 15.13 14.20
C VAL A 304 -15.63 14.15 13.24
N GLY A 305 -16.43 13.24 13.81
CA GLY A 305 -17.12 12.21 13.05
C GLY A 305 -16.27 10.95 12.81
N ASP A 306 -16.61 10.19 11.78
CA ASP A 306 -15.89 8.97 11.41
C ASP A 306 -14.52 9.35 10.78
N PRO A 307 -13.41 8.76 11.27
CA PRO A 307 -12.06 8.98 10.74
C PRO A 307 -11.92 8.76 9.22
N LEU A 308 -12.73 7.89 8.64
CA LEU A 308 -12.73 7.62 7.21
C LEU A 308 -13.04 8.85 6.36
N TRP A 309 -13.93 9.73 6.84
CA TRP A 309 -14.34 10.95 6.13
C TRP A 309 -13.45 12.16 6.41
N ASN A 310 -12.52 12.04 7.36
CA ASN A 310 -11.53 13.08 7.60
C ASN A 310 -10.42 12.99 6.53
N PRO A 311 -10.21 14.03 5.69
CA PRO A 311 -9.31 13.96 4.54
C PRO A 311 -7.83 13.99 4.92
N ASP A 312 -7.48 14.32 6.17
CA ASP A 312 -6.13 14.69 6.59
C ASP A 312 -5.24 13.49 6.93
N ARG A 313 -5.39 12.40 6.18
CA ARG A 313 -4.37 11.36 6.06
C ARG A 313 -3.39 11.79 4.97
N HIS A 314 -2.19 12.16 5.36
CA HIS A 314 -1.18 12.72 4.46
C HIS A 314 -0.13 11.68 4.13
N THR A 315 0.38 11.69 2.90
CA THR A 315 1.51 10.85 2.49
C THR A 315 2.81 11.34 3.12
N PHE A 316 3.52 10.43 3.78
CA PHE A 316 4.87 10.60 4.29
C PHE A 316 5.81 9.61 3.61
N VAL A 317 7.10 9.96 3.55
CA VAL A 317 8.15 9.11 3.01
C VAL A 317 9.38 9.21 3.89
N LYS A 318 10.01 8.09 4.18
CA LYS A 318 11.29 8.05 4.91
C LYS A 318 12.13 6.84 4.50
N PRO A 319 13.45 6.89 4.64
CA PRO A 319 14.29 5.72 4.43
C PRO A 319 14.01 4.66 5.50
N LEU A 320 13.99 3.39 5.06
CA LEU A 320 13.92 2.23 5.93
C LEU A 320 15.33 1.74 6.23
N ARG A 321 15.58 1.38 7.48
CA ARG A 321 16.88 0.87 7.94
C ARG A 321 16.86 -0.62 8.14
N TRP A 322 18.04 -1.17 8.36
CA TRP A 322 18.28 -2.59 8.56
C TRP A 322 19.15 -2.82 9.79
N ASN A 323 18.82 -3.82 10.60
CA ASN A 323 19.67 -4.25 11.69
C ASN A 323 20.71 -5.29 11.23
N ASP A 324 21.60 -5.65 12.10
CA ASP A 324 22.69 -6.63 11.83
C ASP A 324 22.19 -8.05 11.49
N LYS A 325 20.90 -8.34 11.75
CA LYS A 325 20.24 -9.60 11.38
C LYS A 325 19.51 -9.52 10.05
N GLY A 326 19.65 -8.41 9.31
CA GLY A 326 18.99 -8.19 8.04
C GLY A 326 17.48 -7.96 8.15
N MET A 327 16.96 -7.58 9.34
CA MET A 327 15.55 -7.25 9.53
C MET A 327 15.33 -5.74 9.36
N PRO A 328 14.18 -5.34 8.78
CA PRO A 328 13.85 -3.92 8.64
C PRO A 328 13.60 -3.26 10.00
N VAL A 329 14.08 -2.05 10.15
CA VAL A 329 13.88 -1.21 11.35
C VAL A 329 13.04 -0.01 10.96
N PHE A 330 11.76 -0.07 11.31
CA PHE A 330 10.80 1.00 10.99
C PHE A 330 11.00 2.24 11.86
N GLY A 331 11.44 2.06 13.11
CA GLY A 331 11.67 3.15 14.06
C GLY A 331 10.38 3.90 14.39
N LYS A 332 10.49 5.23 14.53
CA LYS A 332 9.33 6.12 14.69
C LYS A 332 8.99 6.80 13.37
N PRO A 333 7.73 7.20 13.13
CA PRO A 333 7.35 7.88 11.89
C PRO A 333 8.11 9.20 11.67
N SER A 334 8.48 9.90 12.74
CA SER A 334 9.24 11.16 12.70
C SER A 334 10.76 10.99 12.69
N MET A 335 11.27 9.79 12.92
CA MET A 335 12.73 9.61 13.00
C MET A 335 13.35 9.37 11.63
N VAL A 336 14.29 10.24 11.33
CA VAL A 336 15.34 10.04 10.36
C VAL A 336 16.64 10.17 11.13
N ASP A 337 17.17 9.10 11.64
CA ASP A 337 18.48 9.11 12.29
C ASP A 337 19.60 8.94 11.29
#